data_dfdf2ab036d28cfc6d4e318684d58969
#
_entry.id   dfdf2ab036d28cfc6d4e318684d58969
#
_cell.length_a   1.000
_cell.length_b   1.000
_cell.length_c   1.000
_cell.angle_alpha   90.00
_cell.angle_beta   90.00
_cell.angle_gamma   90.00
#
_symmetry.space_group_name_H-M   'P 1'
#
loop_
_entity.id
_entity.type
_entity.pdbx_description
1 polymer ?
#
loop_
_entity_poly.entity_id
_entity_poly.type
_entity_poly.pdbx_seq_one_letter_code
_entity_poly.pdbx_strand_id
1 'polypeptide(L)'
;MGMTMTQKILAAHAGLDEVKAGQLIMANLDLVLGNDVTSPVAINEFNKAGFTDVFDKNKVTMVMDHFAPNKDIKSATQCKTCRDFASKYDIKNYFDVGDMGIEHALLPEKGLVAPGDCVIGADSHTCTYGALGAFSTGIGSTDMCAGMAKGKTWFKVPAAIKFNIVGKLPKYSAAKDVILHIIGMIGVDGALYKSMEFSGEGLKNLSMEDRLCMANMAIEAGAKNGIFAVDDVTLDYIKDKVDREYKIYKADDDAEYETEYTIDLSQIKPTVAFPHLPENARTFDDIPEVKIDQVVIGSCTNGRIEDLRCAAEILDGKKVAKNVRCIVIPATQKVYMQAMKEGLLEIFINAGCAVSTPTCGPCLGGHMGILAKGERAVATTNRNFVGRMGHPESEVYLASPYVAAASAVTGKISQPSEVM
;
A
#
# COMPACT_ATOMS: atom_id res chain seq x y z
N MET A 1 14.57 20.15 22.11
CA MET A 1 13.34 19.33 22.02
C MET A 1 13.64 18.27 20.98
N GLY A 2 13.51 16.99 21.34
CA GLY A 2 13.85 15.91 20.43
C GLY A 2 12.89 15.84 19.24
N MET A 3 13.39 15.37 18.11
CA MET A 3 12.62 15.21 16.86
C MET A 3 12.24 13.76 16.61
N THR A 4 11.05 13.55 16.09
CA THR A 4 10.59 12.25 15.57
C THR A 4 11.33 11.89 14.25
N MET A 5 11.21 10.65 13.78
CA MET A 5 11.81 10.23 12.50
C MET A 5 11.35 11.13 11.35
N THR A 6 10.05 11.36 11.24
CA THR A 6 9.46 12.22 10.21
C THR A 6 9.97 13.66 10.27
N GLN A 7 10.08 14.24 11.47
CA GLN A 7 10.62 15.58 11.63
C GLN A 7 12.07 15.68 11.18
N LYS A 8 12.92 14.71 11.52
CA LYS A 8 14.33 14.68 11.08
C LYS A 8 14.50 14.60 9.57
N ILE A 9 13.70 13.76 8.90
CA ILE A 9 13.71 13.65 7.45
C ILE A 9 13.30 14.99 6.82
N LEU A 10 12.20 15.57 7.28
CA LEU A 10 11.69 16.83 6.75
C LEU A 10 12.63 18.00 7.02
N ALA A 11 13.26 18.08 8.20
CA ALA A 11 14.28 19.08 8.52
C ALA A 11 15.46 19.01 7.53
N ALA A 12 16.01 17.81 7.32
CA ALA A 12 17.11 17.60 6.39
C ALA A 12 16.76 18.03 4.95
N HIS A 13 15.55 17.69 4.48
CA HIS A 13 15.10 18.07 3.13
C HIS A 13 14.72 19.54 2.98
N ALA A 14 14.43 20.21 4.09
CA ALA A 14 14.22 21.66 4.14
C ALA A 14 15.53 22.45 4.32
N GLY A 15 16.67 21.79 4.58
CA GLY A 15 17.93 22.44 4.91
C GLY A 15 17.90 23.16 6.26
N LEU A 16 17.13 22.62 7.22
CA LEU A 16 16.96 23.14 8.56
C LEU A 16 17.58 22.19 9.59
N ASP A 17 18.09 22.74 10.69
CA ASP A 17 18.64 21.94 11.78
C ASP A 17 17.51 21.25 12.58
N GLU A 18 16.37 21.93 12.74
CA GLU A 18 15.20 21.42 13.44
C GLU A 18 13.88 21.91 12.81
N VAL A 19 12.82 21.13 12.97
CA VAL A 19 11.45 21.51 12.63
C VAL A 19 10.49 21.10 13.74
N LYS A 20 9.34 21.77 13.82
CA LYS A 20 8.29 21.49 14.81
C LYS A 20 6.98 21.15 14.13
N ALA A 21 6.16 20.34 14.79
CA ALA A 21 4.80 20.04 14.35
C ALA A 21 4.01 21.33 14.08
N GLY A 22 3.32 21.41 12.97
CA GLY A 22 2.58 22.57 12.52
C GLY A 22 3.38 23.60 11.72
N GLN A 23 4.72 23.53 11.70
CA GLN A 23 5.58 24.43 10.93
C GLN A 23 5.39 24.20 9.42
N LEU A 24 5.28 25.28 8.64
CA LEU A 24 5.30 25.23 7.19
C LEU A 24 6.75 25.28 6.69
N ILE A 25 7.12 24.34 5.86
CA ILE A 25 8.45 24.21 5.28
C ILE A 25 8.38 23.99 3.78
N MET A 26 9.46 24.27 3.07
CA MET A 26 9.69 23.85 1.69
C MET A 26 10.76 22.76 1.71
N ALA A 27 10.42 21.54 1.28
CA ALA A 27 11.34 20.41 1.29
C ALA A 27 11.68 19.95 -0.14
N ASN A 28 12.93 19.56 -0.35
CA ASN A 28 13.39 18.92 -1.57
C ASN A 28 12.86 17.50 -1.65
N LEU A 29 12.70 16.99 -2.87
CA LEU A 29 12.13 15.67 -3.16
C LEU A 29 13.19 14.73 -3.73
N ASP A 30 13.19 13.49 -3.28
CA ASP A 30 14.02 12.42 -3.83
C ASP A 30 13.30 11.66 -4.93
N LEU A 31 11.96 11.58 -4.86
CA LEU A 31 11.17 10.92 -5.87
C LEU A 31 9.77 11.52 -5.98
N VAL A 32 9.27 11.63 -7.22
CA VAL A 32 7.89 12.01 -7.55
C VAL A 32 7.25 10.88 -8.34
N LEU A 33 6.17 10.31 -7.80
CA LEU A 33 5.45 9.16 -8.38
C LEU A 33 4.13 9.57 -8.98
N GLY A 34 3.80 9.00 -10.14
CA GLY A 34 2.46 9.04 -10.72
C GLY A 34 2.11 7.77 -11.47
N ASN A 35 0.82 7.56 -11.68
CA ASN A 35 0.27 6.41 -12.36
C ASN A 35 -0.63 6.81 -13.53
N ASP A 36 -1.20 5.83 -14.24
CA ASP A 36 -2.06 6.06 -15.42
C ASP A 36 -3.41 6.74 -15.12
N VAL A 37 -3.79 6.86 -13.83
CA VAL A 37 -4.98 7.63 -13.43
C VAL A 37 -4.65 9.09 -13.17
N THR A 38 -3.57 9.37 -12.47
CA THR A 38 -3.26 10.68 -11.91
C THR A 38 -2.23 11.47 -12.72
N SER A 39 -1.28 10.79 -13.36
CA SER A 39 -0.27 11.46 -14.21
C SER A 39 -0.85 12.23 -15.38
N PRO A 40 -1.89 11.77 -16.10
CA PRO A 40 -2.47 12.57 -17.20
C PRO A 40 -2.98 13.94 -16.74
N VAL A 41 -3.52 14.03 -15.52
CA VAL A 41 -3.97 15.29 -14.92
C VAL A 41 -2.77 16.19 -14.62
N ALA A 42 -1.75 15.65 -13.96
CA ALA A 42 -0.51 16.38 -13.64
C ALA A 42 0.22 16.87 -14.92
N ILE A 43 0.29 16.03 -15.96
CA ILE A 43 0.89 16.36 -17.26
C ILE A 43 0.12 17.52 -17.95
N ASN A 44 -1.20 17.49 -17.88
CA ASN A 44 -2.01 18.57 -18.43
C ASN A 44 -1.73 19.90 -17.73
N GLU A 45 -1.67 19.91 -16.40
CA GLU A 45 -1.32 21.10 -15.63
C GLU A 45 0.14 21.53 -15.87
N PHE A 46 1.07 20.60 -16.04
CA PHE A 46 2.47 20.85 -16.40
C PHE A 46 2.58 21.63 -17.71
N ASN A 47 1.84 21.17 -18.73
CA ASN A 47 1.82 21.83 -20.05
C ASN A 47 1.14 23.21 -19.98
N LYS A 48 0.01 23.35 -19.27
CA LYS A 48 -0.68 24.64 -19.07
C LYS A 48 0.17 25.66 -18.35
N ALA A 49 0.94 25.23 -17.35
CA ALA A 49 1.86 26.09 -16.60
C ALA A 49 3.09 26.51 -17.41
N GLY A 50 3.28 25.96 -18.61
CA GLY A 50 4.40 26.29 -19.50
C GLY A 50 5.74 25.76 -19.03
N PHE A 51 5.77 24.72 -18.21
CA PHE A 51 7.01 24.05 -17.83
C PHE A 51 7.62 23.35 -19.05
N THR A 52 8.93 23.48 -19.20
CA THR A 52 9.68 23.00 -20.37
C THR A 52 10.52 21.77 -20.09
N ASP A 53 10.73 21.44 -18.80
CA ASP A 53 11.50 20.27 -18.40
C ASP A 53 11.10 19.80 -16.98
N VAL A 54 11.40 18.55 -16.67
CA VAL A 54 11.29 18.00 -15.31
C VAL A 54 12.56 18.31 -14.51
N PHE A 55 12.45 18.39 -13.19
CA PHE A 55 13.59 18.75 -12.36
C PHE A 55 14.73 17.73 -12.41
N ASP A 56 14.39 16.46 -12.51
CA ASP A 56 15.34 15.35 -12.67
C ASP A 56 14.61 14.14 -13.26
N LYS A 57 15.02 13.70 -14.43
CA LYS A 57 14.44 12.56 -15.15
C LYS A 57 14.65 11.19 -14.44
N ASN A 58 15.59 11.11 -13.50
CA ASN A 58 15.83 9.91 -12.70
C ASN A 58 14.97 9.88 -11.43
N LYS A 59 14.40 11.00 -11.03
CA LYS A 59 13.60 11.18 -9.80
C LYS A 59 12.09 11.32 -10.08
N VAL A 60 11.67 11.33 -11.33
CA VAL A 60 10.26 11.21 -11.73
C VAL A 60 10.00 9.78 -12.15
N THR A 61 8.95 9.18 -11.57
CA THR A 61 8.56 7.80 -11.84
C THR A 61 7.11 7.75 -12.31
N MET A 62 6.84 6.96 -13.35
CA MET A 62 5.50 6.73 -13.85
C MET A 62 5.23 5.24 -14.01
N VAL A 63 4.15 4.74 -13.40
CA VAL A 63 3.77 3.33 -13.41
C VAL A 63 2.37 3.17 -13.99
N MET A 64 2.26 2.35 -15.04
CA MET A 64 0.99 2.04 -15.69
C MET A 64 0.42 0.75 -15.09
N ASP A 65 -0.32 0.86 -13.99
CA ASP A 65 -0.78 -0.29 -13.20
C ASP A 65 -2.28 -0.32 -12.88
N HIS A 66 -3.00 0.79 -13.04
CA HIS A 66 -4.42 0.86 -12.71
C HIS A 66 -5.31 0.37 -13.85
N PHE A 67 -4.97 0.76 -15.10
CA PHE A 67 -5.74 0.43 -16.29
C PHE A 67 -4.97 -0.40 -17.31
N ALA A 68 -3.77 -0.83 -16.99
CA ALA A 68 -2.97 -1.68 -17.84
C ALA A 68 -3.12 -3.18 -17.46
N PRO A 69 -3.24 -4.11 -18.44
CA PRO A 69 -3.48 -3.84 -19.85
C PRO A 69 -4.78 -3.07 -20.06
N ASN A 70 -4.82 -2.17 -21.05
CA ASN A 70 -5.89 -1.18 -21.17
C ASN A 70 -7.28 -1.80 -21.33
N LYS A 71 -8.21 -1.43 -20.48
CA LYS A 71 -9.59 -1.94 -20.47
C LYS A 71 -10.51 -1.31 -21.53
N ASP A 72 -10.19 -0.09 -22.00
CA ASP A 72 -10.98 0.68 -22.95
C ASP A 72 -10.12 1.75 -23.64
N ILE A 73 -10.70 2.46 -24.64
CA ILE A 73 -10.04 3.50 -25.42
C ILE A 73 -9.57 4.67 -24.53
N LYS A 74 -10.35 5.04 -23.52
CA LYS A 74 -10.02 6.14 -22.60
C LYS A 74 -8.77 5.80 -21.80
N SER A 75 -8.73 4.61 -21.24
CA SER A 75 -7.57 4.09 -20.51
C SER A 75 -6.31 4.01 -21.38
N ALA A 76 -6.46 3.54 -22.64
CA ALA A 76 -5.36 3.51 -23.61
C ALA A 76 -4.83 4.92 -23.92
N THR A 77 -5.71 5.92 -24.02
CA THR A 77 -5.33 7.31 -24.22
C THR A 77 -4.57 7.87 -23.00
N GLN A 78 -4.98 7.53 -21.78
CA GLN A 78 -4.31 7.94 -20.55
C GLN A 78 -2.90 7.35 -20.47
N CYS A 79 -2.74 6.05 -20.68
CA CYS A 79 -1.43 5.40 -20.73
C CYS A 79 -0.54 5.97 -21.83
N LYS A 80 -1.11 6.26 -23.04
CA LYS A 80 -0.38 6.90 -24.11
C LYS A 80 0.12 8.31 -23.73
N THR A 81 -0.69 9.10 -23.04
CA THR A 81 -0.29 10.42 -22.55
C THR A 81 0.93 10.34 -21.64
N CYS A 82 0.93 9.38 -20.71
CA CYS A 82 2.07 9.14 -19.82
C CYS A 82 3.32 8.69 -20.59
N ARG A 83 3.16 7.78 -21.55
CA ARG A 83 4.24 7.26 -22.39
C ARG A 83 4.87 8.35 -23.23
N ASP A 84 4.05 9.18 -23.89
CA ASP A 84 4.52 10.29 -24.72
C ASP A 84 5.29 11.32 -23.87
N PHE A 85 4.80 11.61 -22.65
CA PHE A 85 5.48 12.49 -21.71
C PHE A 85 6.82 11.91 -21.24
N ALA A 86 6.83 10.65 -20.83
CA ALA A 86 8.05 9.96 -20.41
C ALA A 86 9.11 9.93 -21.50
N SER A 87 8.70 9.65 -22.74
CA SER A 87 9.57 9.69 -23.91
C SER A 87 10.10 11.10 -24.21
N LYS A 88 9.23 12.13 -24.15
CA LYS A 88 9.61 13.52 -24.42
C LYS A 88 10.69 14.04 -23.46
N TYR A 89 10.58 13.69 -22.18
CA TYR A 89 11.49 14.18 -21.12
C TYR A 89 12.55 13.15 -20.69
N ASP A 90 12.68 12.04 -21.46
CA ASP A 90 13.65 10.95 -21.19
C ASP A 90 13.55 10.41 -19.75
N ILE A 91 12.32 10.29 -19.23
CA ILE A 91 12.08 9.76 -17.88
C ILE A 91 12.57 8.32 -17.81
N LYS A 92 13.49 8.03 -16.89
CA LYS A 92 14.14 6.71 -16.79
C LYS A 92 13.26 5.67 -16.10
N ASN A 93 12.45 6.09 -15.15
CA ASN A 93 11.60 5.23 -14.35
C ASN A 93 10.16 5.24 -14.90
N TYR A 94 10.00 4.70 -16.11
CA TYR A 94 8.70 4.49 -16.74
C TYR A 94 8.44 2.98 -16.86
N PHE A 95 7.33 2.51 -16.26
CA PHE A 95 6.97 1.10 -16.21
C PHE A 95 5.59 0.87 -16.82
N ASP A 96 5.52 0.01 -17.84
CA ASP A 96 4.31 -0.33 -18.58
C ASP A 96 4.25 -1.86 -18.77
N VAL A 97 3.31 -2.35 -19.57
CA VAL A 97 3.16 -3.76 -19.92
C VAL A 97 4.52 -4.34 -20.37
N GLY A 98 4.93 -5.42 -19.73
CA GLY A 98 6.25 -6.06 -19.94
C GLY A 98 7.21 -5.88 -18.75
N ASP A 99 7.14 -4.77 -18.02
CA ASP A 99 7.88 -4.52 -16.77
C ASP A 99 6.94 -3.92 -15.70
N MET A 100 5.69 -4.34 -15.75
CA MET A 100 4.65 -3.78 -14.90
C MET A 100 4.61 -4.41 -13.51
N GLY A 101 4.08 -3.66 -12.59
CA GLY A 101 3.75 -4.07 -11.23
C GLY A 101 2.92 -2.99 -10.59
N ILE A 102 2.20 -3.32 -9.53
CA ILE A 102 1.48 -2.33 -8.73
C ILE A 102 2.50 -1.38 -8.11
N GLU A 103 2.38 -0.08 -8.34
CA GLU A 103 3.40 0.94 -8.04
C GLU A 103 3.98 0.83 -6.62
N HIS A 104 3.13 0.60 -5.60
CA HIS A 104 3.58 0.51 -4.21
C HIS A 104 4.22 -0.84 -3.83
N ALA A 105 4.24 -1.81 -4.72
CA ALA A 105 5.05 -3.01 -4.62
C ALA A 105 6.28 -2.93 -5.54
N LEU A 106 6.12 -2.33 -6.71
CA LEU A 106 7.17 -2.24 -7.73
C LEU A 106 8.34 -1.35 -7.30
N LEU A 107 8.07 -0.15 -6.76
CA LEU A 107 9.14 0.78 -6.39
C LEU A 107 10.07 0.24 -5.31
N PRO A 108 9.58 -0.37 -4.20
CA PRO A 108 10.44 -1.08 -3.24
C PRO A 108 11.23 -2.23 -3.87
N GLU A 109 10.60 -3.00 -4.76
CA GLU A 109 11.24 -4.12 -5.44
C GLU A 109 12.40 -3.68 -6.35
N LYS A 110 12.24 -2.52 -7.02
CA LYS A 110 13.24 -1.90 -7.92
C LYS A 110 14.30 -1.08 -7.16
N GLY A 111 14.20 -0.92 -5.84
CA GLY A 111 15.15 -0.13 -5.04
C GLY A 111 15.08 1.39 -5.31
N LEU A 112 13.95 1.88 -5.83
CA LEU A 112 13.78 3.30 -6.16
C LEU A 112 13.60 4.19 -4.93
N VAL A 113 13.25 3.60 -3.79
CA VAL A 113 13.09 4.30 -2.51
C VAL A 113 14.03 3.69 -1.48
N ALA A 114 14.68 4.54 -0.70
CA ALA A 114 15.63 4.17 0.35
C ALA A 114 15.27 4.84 1.68
N PRO A 115 15.84 4.36 2.81
CA PRO A 115 15.69 5.04 4.09
C PRO A 115 16.06 6.51 4.03
N GLY A 116 15.24 7.35 4.64
CA GLY A 116 15.48 8.78 4.74
C GLY A 116 15.06 9.61 3.53
N ASP A 117 14.55 9.01 2.46
CA ASP A 117 14.02 9.72 1.31
C ASP A 117 12.77 10.55 1.66
N CYS A 118 12.56 11.62 0.91
CA CYS A 118 11.32 12.41 0.87
C CYS A 118 10.60 12.16 -0.46
N VAL A 119 9.50 11.40 -0.40
CA VAL A 119 8.77 10.92 -1.57
C VAL A 119 7.35 11.47 -1.61
N ILE A 120 6.93 11.95 -2.76
CA ILE A 120 5.52 12.29 -3.03
C ILE A 120 4.97 11.47 -4.19
N GLY A 121 3.68 11.21 -4.13
CA GLY A 121 2.97 10.58 -5.24
C GLY A 121 1.54 11.09 -5.36
N ALA A 122 1.00 11.10 -6.56
CA ALA A 122 -0.40 11.45 -6.76
C ALA A 122 -1.33 10.25 -6.52
N ASP A 123 -0.91 9.34 -5.67
CA ASP A 123 -1.72 8.25 -5.10
C ASP A 123 -1.67 8.32 -3.57
N SER A 124 -2.82 8.11 -2.94
CA SER A 124 -2.94 8.22 -1.47
C SER A 124 -2.13 7.17 -0.72
N HIS A 125 -1.87 5.99 -1.33
CA HIS A 125 -1.07 4.92 -0.72
C HIS A 125 0.45 5.09 -0.94
N THR A 126 0.90 6.23 -1.44
CA THR A 126 2.34 6.59 -1.47
C THR A 126 2.99 6.51 -0.08
N CYS A 127 2.21 6.59 1.00
CA CYS A 127 2.67 6.37 2.38
C CYS A 127 3.31 4.99 2.61
N THR A 128 3.11 4.01 1.71
CA THR A 128 3.69 2.65 1.77
C THR A 128 5.19 2.64 2.00
N TYR A 129 5.92 3.58 1.42
CA TYR A 129 7.39 3.57 1.48
C TYR A 129 7.96 3.97 2.84
N GLY A 130 7.11 4.44 3.76
CA GLY A 130 7.48 4.60 5.16
C GLY A 130 7.90 3.29 5.83
N ALA A 131 7.50 2.14 5.30
CA ALA A 131 8.02 0.83 5.72
C ALA A 131 9.54 0.70 5.55
N LEU A 132 10.14 1.43 4.61
CA LEU A 132 11.58 1.51 4.39
C LEU A 132 12.27 2.60 5.22
N GLY A 133 11.54 3.32 6.08
CA GLY A 133 12.08 4.45 6.84
C GLY A 133 12.18 5.75 6.02
N ALA A 134 11.37 5.90 4.97
CA ALA A 134 11.24 7.13 4.18
C ALA A 134 10.06 7.98 4.67
N PHE A 135 10.13 9.30 4.54
CA PHE A 135 8.93 10.13 4.58
C PHE A 135 8.27 10.09 3.20
N SER A 136 7.14 9.44 3.11
CA SER A 136 6.40 9.28 1.86
C SER A 136 4.92 9.58 2.05
N THR A 137 4.33 10.34 1.13
CA THR A 137 2.94 10.79 1.28
C THR A 137 2.24 11.02 -0.04
N GLY A 138 0.92 10.76 -0.04
CA GLY A 138 0.05 11.12 -1.14
C GLY A 138 -0.22 12.63 -1.20
N ILE A 139 -0.28 13.17 -2.42
CA ILE A 139 -0.61 14.58 -2.72
C ILE A 139 -1.58 14.66 -3.90
N GLY A 140 -2.10 15.85 -4.16
CA GLY A 140 -2.92 16.11 -5.34
C GLY A 140 -2.11 16.15 -6.65
N SER A 141 -2.75 15.86 -7.79
CA SER A 141 -2.09 15.88 -9.10
C SER A 141 -1.50 17.24 -9.46
N THR A 142 -2.09 18.34 -8.98
CA THR A 142 -1.55 19.70 -9.17
C THR A 142 -0.24 19.91 -8.42
N ASP A 143 -0.16 19.43 -7.16
CA ASP A 143 1.08 19.48 -6.38
C ASP A 143 2.15 18.53 -6.96
N MET A 144 1.74 17.37 -7.48
CA MET A 144 2.62 16.47 -8.23
C MET A 144 3.23 17.20 -9.45
N CYS A 145 2.43 17.95 -10.22
CA CYS A 145 2.92 18.75 -11.33
C CYS A 145 4.03 19.72 -10.88
N ALA A 146 3.80 20.45 -9.79
CA ALA A 146 4.81 21.35 -9.23
C ALA A 146 6.06 20.59 -8.77
N GLY A 147 5.88 19.43 -8.12
CA GLY A 147 6.96 18.52 -7.73
C GLY A 147 7.80 18.06 -8.90
N MET A 148 7.18 17.60 -9.98
CA MET A 148 7.88 17.17 -11.21
C MET A 148 8.70 18.30 -11.83
N ALA A 149 8.19 19.55 -11.80
CA ALA A 149 8.87 20.68 -12.41
C ALA A 149 9.97 21.30 -11.53
N LYS A 150 9.81 21.26 -10.20
CA LYS A 150 10.65 22.03 -9.26
C LYS A 150 11.52 21.17 -8.34
N GLY A 151 11.24 19.87 -8.21
CA GLY A 151 11.94 18.98 -7.29
C GLY A 151 11.74 19.30 -5.81
N LYS A 152 10.70 20.07 -5.48
CA LYS A 152 10.37 20.47 -4.11
C LYS A 152 8.89 20.78 -3.96
N THR A 153 8.40 20.62 -2.74
CA THR A 153 7.02 21.00 -2.38
C THR A 153 6.96 21.48 -0.93
N TRP A 154 5.85 22.12 -0.60
CA TRP A 154 5.61 22.57 0.76
C TRP A 154 4.99 21.46 1.62
N PHE A 155 5.32 21.45 2.89
CA PHE A 155 4.67 20.62 3.90
C PHE A 155 4.35 21.43 5.15
N LYS A 156 3.21 21.13 5.75
CA LYS A 156 3.01 21.39 7.17
C LYS A 156 3.57 20.17 7.91
N VAL A 157 4.59 20.36 8.74
CA VAL A 157 5.20 19.25 9.49
C VAL A 157 4.13 18.56 10.34
N PRO A 158 3.89 17.25 10.18
CA PRO A 158 2.87 16.55 10.96
C PRO A 158 3.32 16.36 12.41
N ALA A 159 2.37 16.36 13.35
CA ALA A 159 2.58 15.74 14.65
C ALA A 159 2.70 14.22 14.49
N ALA A 160 3.16 13.50 15.49
CA ALA A 160 3.34 12.06 15.42
C ALA A 160 2.57 11.31 16.51
N ILE A 161 2.12 10.11 16.16
CA ILE A 161 1.62 9.07 17.06
C ILE A 161 2.61 7.91 17.01
N LYS A 162 3.01 7.42 18.19
CA LYS A 162 3.92 6.28 18.29
C LYS A 162 3.16 4.98 18.57
N PHE A 163 3.52 3.95 17.82
CA PHE A 163 3.06 2.58 18.02
C PHE A 163 4.25 1.71 18.40
N ASN A 164 4.31 1.34 19.68
CA ASN A 164 5.31 0.43 20.21
C ASN A 164 4.85 -1.00 19.99
N ILE A 165 5.49 -1.71 19.07
CA ILE A 165 5.15 -3.08 18.67
C ILE A 165 5.93 -4.07 19.57
N VAL A 166 5.21 -4.99 20.20
CA VAL A 166 5.79 -6.05 21.03
C VAL A 166 5.23 -7.42 20.65
N GLY A 167 5.89 -8.49 21.09
CA GLY A 167 5.42 -9.86 20.85
C GLY A 167 5.60 -10.37 19.44
N LYS A 168 4.84 -11.41 19.09
CA LYS A 168 4.88 -12.08 17.76
C LYS A 168 3.46 -12.51 17.37
N LEU A 169 3.14 -12.42 16.07
CA LEU A 169 1.85 -12.82 15.50
C LEU A 169 1.55 -14.30 15.75
N PRO A 170 0.30 -14.63 16.16
CA PRO A 170 -0.20 -16.00 16.19
C PRO A 170 -0.27 -16.60 14.77
N LYS A 171 -0.34 -17.93 14.72
CA LYS A 171 -0.57 -18.64 13.45
C LYS A 171 -1.88 -18.18 12.82
N TYR A 172 -1.87 -18.00 11.49
CA TYR A 172 -2.99 -17.52 10.68
C TYR A 172 -3.44 -16.07 10.94
N SER A 173 -2.65 -15.28 11.68
CA SER A 173 -2.76 -13.83 11.70
C SER A 173 -1.67 -13.21 10.82
N ALA A 174 -1.95 -12.07 10.22
CA ALA A 174 -1.06 -11.34 9.32
C ALA A 174 -1.04 -9.84 9.68
N ALA A 175 -0.10 -9.09 9.13
CA ALA A 175 -0.02 -7.64 9.38
C ALA A 175 -1.28 -6.87 8.95
N LYS A 176 -2.06 -7.42 8.03
CA LYS A 176 -3.39 -6.88 7.70
C LYS A 176 -4.30 -6.86 8.92
N ASP A 177 -4.28 -7.91 9.73
CA ASP A 177 -5.07 -7.98 10.96
C ASP A 177 -4.57 -6.94 11.98
N VAL A 178 -3.25 -6.70 12.05
CA VAL A 178 -2.65 -5.66 12.91
C VAL A 178 -3.14 -4.27 12.53
N ILE A 179 -3.03 -3.91 11.27
CA ILE A 179 -3.40 -2.55 10.84
C ILE A 179 -4.92 -2.33 10.90
N LEU A 180 -5.73 -3.34 10.63
CA LEU A 180 -7.19 -3.28 10.81
C LEU A 180 -7.55 -3.13 12.29
N HIS A 181 -6.85 -3.83 13.19
CA HIS A 181 -7.01 -3.64 14.63
C HIS A 181 -6.67 -2.20 15.05
N ILE A 182 -5.56 -1.65 14.57
CA ILE A 182 -5.15 -0.27 14.87
C ILE A 182 -6.21 0.71 14.35
N ILE A 183 -6.65 0.58 13.10
CA ILE A 183 -7.68 1.47 12.53
C ILE A 183 -9.00 1.34 13.28
N GLY A 184 -9.40 0.12 13.67
CA GLY A 184 -10.58 -0.10 14.52
C GLY A 184 -10.47 0.54 15.90
N MET A 185 -9.25 0.64 16.45
CA MET A 185 -8.98 1.25 17.76
C MET A 185 -9.00 2.78 17.72
N ILE A 186 -8.41 3.41 16.68
CA ILE A 186 -8.25 4.86 16.64
C ILE A 186 -9.23 5.58 15.71
N GLY A 187 -9.95 4.85 14.84
CA GLY A 187 -10.86 5.40 13.83
C GLY A 187 -10.16 5.84 12.54
N VAL A 188 -10.95 6.11 11.49
CA VAL A 188 -10.47 6.55 10.17
C VAL A 188 -9.88 7.97 10.17
N ASP A 189 -10.07 8.73 11.21
CA ASP A 189 -9.55 10.09 11.41
C ASP A 189 -8.63 10.22 12.64
N GLY A 190 -8.36 9.12 13.36
CA GLY A 190 -7.55 9.11 14.58
C GLY A 190 -6.11 9.61 14.38
N ALA A 191 -5.56 9.40 13.20
CA ALA A 191 -4.25 9.91 12.79
C ALA A 191 -4.34 11.03 11.74
N LEU A 192 -5.46 11.76 11.68
CA LEU A 192 -5.67 12.79 10.66
C LEU A 192 -4.53 13.81 10.61
N TYR A 193 -3.85 13.87 9.45
CA TYR A 193 -2.69 14.71 9.20
C TYR A 193 -1.49 14.47 10.14
N LYS A 194 -1.36 13.29 10.74
CA LYS A 194 -0.24 12.92 11.63
C LYS A 194 0.68 11.91 10.95
N SER A 195 1.87 11.73 11.52
CA SER A 195 2.76 10.62 11.22
C SER A 195 2.47 9.47 12.18
N MET A 196 2.24 8.26 11.68
CA MET A 196 2.19 7.03 12.48
C MET A 196 3.61 6.44 12.50
N GLU A 197 4.29 6.49 13.64
CA GLU A 197 5.66 5.95 13.78
C GLU A 197 5.64 4.61 14.50
N PHE A 198 6.13 3.57 13.81
CA PHE A 198 6.19 2.20 14.31
C PHE A 198 7.58 1.86 14.80
N SER A 199 7.69 1.44 16.05
CA SER A 199 8.94 1.07 16.72
C SER A 199 8.71 -0.10 17.69
N GLY A 200 9.73 -0.52 18.42
CA GLY A 200 9.62 -1.56 19.44
C GLY A 200 10.27 -2.89 19.05
N GLU A 201 10.46 -3.74 20.03
CA GLU A 201 11.18 -5.01 19.88
C GLU A 201 10.46 -6.04 19.00
N GLY A 202 9.13 -5.92 18.88
CA GLY A 202 8.31 -6.79 18.05
C GLY A 202 8.51 -6.57 16.55
N LEU A 203 9.09 -5.44 16.11
CA LEU A 203 9.32 -5.17 14.69
C LEU A 203 10.14 -6.27 14.00
N LYS A 204 11.12 -6.85 14.69
CA LYS A 204 11.93 -7.97 14.16
C LYS A 204 11.11 -9.21 13.79
N ASN A 205 9.88 -9.33 14.31
CA ASN A 205 8.95 -10.42 14.05
C ASN A 205 7.97 -10.11 12.89
N LEU A 206 8.07 -8.92 12.29
CA LEU A 206 7.32 -8.50 11.11
C LEU A 206 8.25 -8.48 9.90
N SER A 207 7.86 -9.19 8.84
CA SER A 207 8.58 -9.16 7.57
C SER A 207 8.48 -7.77 6.92
N MET A 208 9.22 -7.55 5.83
CA MET A 208 9.07 -6.29 5.08
C MET A 208 7.70 -6.20 4.40
N GLU A 209 7.15 -7.31 3.93
CA GLU A 209 5.81 -7.40 3.38
C GLU A 209 4.74 -6.98 4.39
N ASP A 210 4.90 -7.41 5.65
CA ASP A 210 4.05 -7.00 6.77
C ASP A 210 4.12 -5.48 7.00
N ARG A 211 5.35 -4.93 7.07
CA ARG A 211 5.56 -3.49 7.29
C ARG A 211 5.02 -2.66 6.12
N LEU A 212 5.22 -3.11 4.89
CA LEU A 212 4.68 -2.46 3.69
C LEU A 212 3.15 -2.47 3.68
N CYS A 213 2.51 -3.55 4.14
CA CYS A 213 1.06 -3.61 4.31
C CYS A 213 0.56 -2.61 5.36
N MET A 214 1.20 -2.53 6.52
CA MET A 214 0.80 -1.61 7.60
C MET A 214 1.03 -0.15 7.20
N ALA A 215 2.19 0.19 6.63
CA ALA A 215 2.48 1.54 6.15
C ALA A 215 1.51 1.99 5.04
N ASN A 216 1.15 1.06 4.12
CA ASN A 216 0.17 1.32 3.05
C ASN A 216 -1.17 1.79 3.61
N MET A 217 -1.65 1.16 4.67
CA MET A 217 -2.96 1.45 5.25
C MET A 217 -2.94 2.56 6.32
N ALA A 218 -1.82 3.21 6.56
CA ALA A 218 -1.77 4.36 7.48
C ALA A 218 -2.69 5.50 7.04
N ILE A 219 -2.84 5.71 5.74
CA ILE A 219 -3.77 6.72 5.18
C ILE A 219 -5.23 6.41 5.53
N GLU A 220 -5.59 5.16 5.78
CA GLU A 220 -6.96 4.77 6.15
C GLU A 220 -7.31 5.18 7.58
N ALA A 221 -6.33 5.59 8.40
CA ALA A 221 -6.51 6.29 9.67
C ALA A 221 -6.36 7.82 9.52
N GLY A 222 -6.26 8.34 8.29
CA GLY A 222 -6.08 9.77 7.99
C GLY A 222 -4.62 10.25 8.05
N ALA A 223 -3.65 9.35 8.25
CA ALA A 223 -2.24 9.72 8.41
C ALA A 223 -1.61 10.27 7.12
N LYS A 224 -0.62 11.15 7.29
CA LYS A 224 0.24 11.59 6.18
C LYS A 224 1.22 10.50 5.76
N ASN A 225 1.72 9.71 6.70
CA ASN A 225 2.60 8.57 6.46
C ASN A 225 2.52 7.57 7.61
N GLY A 226 2.93 6.33 7.33
CA GLY A 226 3.23 5.32 8.34
C GLY A 226 4.70 4.96 8.20
N ILE A 227 5.55 5.33 9.17
CA ILE A 227 6.99 5.16 9.08
C ILE A 227 7.48 4.14 10.11
N PHE A 228 8.39 3.26 9.69
CA PHE A 228 8.99 2.23 10.52
C PHE A 228 10.43 2.57 10.86
N ALA A 229 10.82 2.28 12.10
CA ALA A 229 12.23 2.31 12.49
C ALA A 229 13.01 1.30 11.65
N VAL A 230 14.11 1.76 11.04
CA VAL A 230 14.98 0.91 10.21
C VAL A 230 15.80 -0.01 11.10
N ASP A 231 15.71 -1.29 10.82
CA ASP A 231 16.44 -2.37 11.48
C ASP A 231 17.06 -3.34 10.47
N ASP A 232 17.64 -4.44 10.95
CA ASP A 232 18.29 -5.44 10.10
C ASP A 232 17.35 -6.04 9.05
N VAL A 233 16.05 -6.20 9.35
CA VAL A 233 15.05 -6.69 8.39
C VAL A 233 14.91 -5.72 7.21
N THR A 234 14.86 -4.42 7.49
CA THR A 234 14.82 -3.39 6.43
C THR A 234 16.13 -3.38 5.63
N LEU A 235 17.28 -3.43 6.32
CA LEU A 235 18.59 -3.40 5.67
C LEU A 235 18.82 -4.62 4.78
N ASP A 236 18.45 -5.81 5.24
CA ASP A 236 18.50 -7.03 4.44
C ASP A 236 17.60 -6.98 3.21
N TYR A 237 16.42 -6.36 3.33
CA TYR A 237 15.51 -6.20 2.20
C TYR A 237 16.08 -5.29 1.11
N ILE A 238 16.77 -4.21 1.47
CA ILE A 238 17.23 -3.18 0.51
C ILE A 238 18.66 -3.42 -0.03
N LYS A 239 19.49 -4.25 0.63
CA LYS A 239 20.94 -4.39 0.35
C LYS A 239 21.30 -4.68 -1.10
N ASP A 240 20.48 -5.49 -1.81
CA ASP A 240 20.71 -5.88 -3.20
C ASP A 240 19.83 -5.11 -4.20
N LYS A 241 19.15 -4.05 -3.72
CA LYS A 241 18.20 -3.28 -4.52
C LYS A 241 18.56 -1.80 -4.60
N VAL A 242 19.06 -1.23 -3.50
CA VAL A 242 19.44 0.19 -3.42
C VAL A 242 20.95 0.29 -3.63
N ASP A 243 21.36 0.93 -4.71
CA ASP A 243 22.76 1.09 -5.13
C ASP A 243 23.32 2.49 -4.88
N ARG A 244 22.54 3.36 -4.21
CA ARG A 244 22.90 4.75 -3.89
C ARG A 244 23.04 4.96 -2.39
N GLU A 245 23.72 6.04 -2.02
CA GLU A 245 23.79 6.48 -0.61
C GLU A 245 22.41 6.82 -0.07
N TYR A 246 22.17 6.50 1.20
CA TYR A 246 20.96 6.83 1.94
C TYR A 246 21.29 7.13 3.40
N LYS A 247 20.37 7.77 4.11
CA LYS A 247 20.57 8.13 5.51
C LYS A 247 19.45 7.59 6.38
N ILE A 248 19.82 6.87 7.44
CA ILE A 248 18.87 6.34 8.42
C ILE A 248 18.63 7.40 9.49
N TYR A 249 17.37 7.75 9.71
CA TYR A 249 16.95 8.63 10.78
C TYR A 249 16.26 7.83 11.88
N LYS A 250 16.64 8.10 13.13
CA LYS A 250 15.98 7.56 14.33
C LYS A 250 15.39 8.71 15.11
N ALA A 251 14.24 8.49 15.73
CA ALA A 251 13.69 9.46 16.68
C ALA A 251 14.69 9.70 17.83
N ASP A 252 14.69 10.91 18.36
CA ASP A 252 15.44 11.21 19.59
C ASP A 252 14.76 10.54 20.78
N ASP A 253 15.51 10.27 21.84
CA ASP A 253 14.98 9.65 23.06
C ASP A 253 13.92 10.53 23.74
N ASP A 254 14.03 11.84 23.58
CA ASP A 254 13.11 12.87 24.07
C ASP A 254 12.17 13.41 22.97
N ALA A 255 11.97 12.65 21.89
CA ALA A 255 11.02 13.01 20.84
C ALA A 255 9.59 13.08 21.39
N GLU A 256 8.85 14.13 21.00
CA GLU A 256 7.48 14.32 21.46
C GLU A 256 6.46 13.65 20.53
N TYR A 257 5.61 12.84 21.12
CA TYR A 257 4.46 12.20 20.46
C TYR A 257 3.15 12.71 21.08
N GLU A 258 2.15 12.94 20.23
CA GLU A 258 0.83 13.38 20.70
C GLU A 258 0.14 12.26 21.49
N THR A 259 0.38 11.01 21.08
CA THR A 259 -0.12 9.81 21.76
C THR A 259 0.83 8.64 21.50
N GLU A 260 0.95 7.75 22.46
CA GLU A 260 1.69 6.50 22.34
C GLU A 260 0.78 5.30 22.62
N TYR A 261 0.85 4.29 21.76
CA TYR A 261 0.14 3.02 21.92
C TYR A 261 1.13 1.85 21.97
N THR A 262 0.83 0.83 22.75
CA THR A 262 1.54 -0.45 22.68
C THR A 262 0.63 -1.48 22.01
N ILE A 263 1.13 -2.12 20.96
CA ILE A 263 0.44 -3.17 20.22
C ILE A 263 1.16 -4.49 20.48
N ASP A 264 0.50 -5.38 21.22
CA ASP A 264 1.00 -6.74 21.45
C ASP A 264 0.53 -7.65 20.32
N LEU A 265 1.46 -8.01 19.43
CA LEU A 265 1.17 -8.89 18.29
C LEU A 265 0.59 -10.23 18.73
N SER A 266 0.91 -10.73 19.93
CA SER A 266 0.39 -12.01 20.41
C SER A 266 -1.11 -12.02 20.70
N GLN A 267 -1.71 -10.83 20.83
CA GLN A 267 -3.15 -10.65 21.08
C GLN A 267 -3.94 -10.40 19.80
N ILE A 268 -3.27 -10.26 18.65
CA ILE A 268 -3.94 -10.02 17.38
C ILE A 268 -4.67 -11.26 16.91
N LYS A 269 -5.95 -11.10 16.60
CA LYS A 269 -6.82 -12.13 16.05
C LYS A 269 -7.11 -11.84 14.57
N PRO A 270 -7.44 -12.87 13.76
CA PRO A 270 -8.00 -12.65 12.43
C PRO A 270 -9.14 -11.65 12.48
N THR A 271 -9.06 -10.62 11.65
CA THR A 271 -9.93 -9.43 11.70
C THR A 271 -10.54 -9.15 10.34
N VAL A 272 -11.79 -8.73 10.32
CA VAL A 272 -12.51 -8.31 9.11
C VAL A 272 -13.06 -6.90 9.32
N ALA A 273 -12.75 -5.99 8.41
CA ALA A 273 -13.39 -4.67 8.40
C ALA A 273 -14.66 -4.71 7.55
N PHE A 274 -15.77 -4.41 8.18
CA PHE A 274 -17.09 -4.40 7.57
C PHE A 274 -17.33 -3.13 6.74
N PRO A 275 -18.19 -3.18 5.71
CA PRO A 275 -18.56 -1.98 4.94
C PRO A 275 -19.17 -0.90 5.84
N HIS A 276 -19.04 0.38 5.55
CA HIS A 276 -18.28 0.95 4.42
C HIS A 276 -17.08 1.78 4.89
N LEU A 277 -16.49 1.41 6.04
CA LEU A 277 -15.32 2.07 6.60
C LEU A 277 -14.33 1.02 7.16
N PRO A 278 -13.00 1.21 6.99
CA PRO A 278 -12.01 0.28 7.54
C PRO A 278 -12.02 0.18 9.08
N GLU A 279 -12.53 1.19 9.78
CA GLU A 279 -12.68 1.19 11.25
C GLU A 279 -13.75 0.21 11.77
N ASN A 280 -14.65 -0.26 10.90
CA ASN A 280 -15.64 -1.26 11.26
C ASN A 280 -15.01 -2.65 11.43
N ALA A 281 -13.83 -2.70 12.04
CA ALA A 281 -13.05 -3.90 12.27
C ALA A 281 -13.70 -4.79 13.35
N ARG A 282 -13.85 -6.08 13.05
CA ARG A 282 -14.41 -7.09 13.95
C ARG A 282 -13.55 -8.34 13.96
N THR A 283 -13.45 -8.98 15.10
CA THR A 283 -12.89 -10.33 15.25
C THR A 283 -13.99 -11.38 15.09
N PHE A 284 -13.62 -12.65 14.87
CA PHE A 284 -14.58 -13.72 14.66
C PHE A 284 -15.46 -14.07 15.87
N ASP A 285 -15.19 -13.47 17.02
CA ASP A 285 -16.07 -13.56 18.18
C ASP A 285 -17.43 -12.85 17.95
N ASP A 286 -17.46 -11.83 17.05
CA ASP A 286 -18.63 -10.95 16.83
C ASP A 286 -19.08 -10.88 15.36
N ILE A 287 -18.59 -11.77 14.48
CA ILE A 287 -18.95 -11.76 13.06
C ILE A 287 -20.20 -12.61 12.82
N PRO A 288 -21.32 -12.03 12.30
CA PRO A 288 -22.48 -12.83 11.85
C PRO A 288 -22.13 -13.63 10.59
N GLU A 289 -22.95 -14.63 10.27
CA GLU A 289 -22.81 -15.33 9.00
C GLU A 289 -23.11 -14.39 7.82
N VAL A 290 -22.10 -14.15 6.96
CA VAL A 290 -22.20 -13.32 5.77
C VAL A 290 -21.80 -14.14 4.56
N LYS A 291 -22.73 -14.44 3.66
CA LYS A 291 -22.46 -15.08 2.35
C LYS A 291 -21.81 -14.08 1.42
N ILE A 292 -20.90 -14.55 0.59
CA ILE A 292 -20.12 -13.73 -0.34
C ILE A 292 -20.22 -14.24 -1.77
N ASP A 293 -19.98 -13.35 -2.72
CA ASP A 293 -20.03 -13.61 -4.17
C ASP A 293 -18.65 -13.58 -4.82
N GLN A 294 -17.69 -12.89 -4.18
CA GLN A 294 -16.35 -12.72 -4.72
C GLN A 294 -15.28 -12.66 -3.63
N VAL A 295 -14.09 -13.13 -3.98
CA VAL A 295 -12.87 -12.92 -3.19
C VAL A 295 -11.80 -12.33 -4.10
N VAL A 296 -11.07 -11.32 -3.59
CA VAL A 296 -9.91 -10.73 -4.26
C VAL A 296 -8.71 -10.82 -3.34
N ILE A 297 -7.69 -11.57 -3.76
CA ILE A 297 -6.40 -11.73 -3.05
C ILE A 297 -5.34 -11.02 -3.87
N GLY A 298 -4.70 -10.01 -3.30
CA GLY A 298 -3.70 -9.20 -3.99
C GLY A 298 -3.74 -7.74 -3.58
N SER A 299 -3.43 -6.85 -4.52
CA SER A 299 -3.29 -5.39 -4.37
C SER A 299 -1.91 -4.95 -3.85
N CYS A 300 -1.71 -3.62 -3.75
CA CYS A 300 -0.49 -3.05 -3.17
C CYS A 300 -0.29 -3.38 -1.69
N THR A 301 -1.35 -3.72 -0.97
CA THR A 301 -1.28 -4.16 0.43
C THR A 301 -0.82 -5.62 0.55
N ASN A 302 -1.47 -6.55 -0.16
CA ASN A 302 -1.33 -8.00 0.07
C ASN A 302 -1.28 -8.81 -1.24
N GLY A 303 -0.41 -8.40 -2.17
CA GLY A 303 -0.12 -9.15 -3.39
C GLY A 303 1.33 -9.60 -3.52
N ARG A 304 2.12 -9.50 -2.45
CA ARG A 304 3.53 -9.92 -2.41
C ARG A 304 3.62 -11.42 -2.22
N ILE A 305 4.83 -11.97 -2.35
CA ILE A 305 5.00 -13.44 -2.35
C ILE A 305 4.54 -14.11 -1.04
N GLU A 306 4.76 -13.49 0.10
CA GLU A 306 4.32 -14.02 1.39
C GLU A 306 2.79 -14.06 1.50
N ASP A 307 2.10 -13.03 1.00
CA ASP A 307 0.64 -12.99 0.95
C ASP A 307 0.08 -14.14 0.11
N LEU A 308 0.72 -14.40 -1.03
CA LEU A 308 0.33 -15.51 -1.92
C LEU A 308 0.59 -16.87 -1.26
N ARG A 309 1.70 -17.03 -0.54
CA ARG A 309 1.98 -18.24 0.24
C ARG A 309 0.93 -18.48 1.33
N CYS A 310 0.54 -17.42 2.07
CA CYS A 310 -0.53 -17.49 3.07
C CYS A 310 -1.86 -17.96 2.46
N ALA A 311 -2.23 -17.41 1.32
CA ALA A 311 -3.46 -17.81 0.62
C ALA A 311 -3.37 -19.24 0.06
N ALA A 312 -2.22 -19.62 -0.49
CA ALA A 312 -1.98 -20.95 -1.03
C ALA A 312 -2.02 -22.03 0.06
N GLU A 313 -1.46 -21.76 1.26
CA GLU A 313 -1.53 -22.67 2.40
C GLU A 313 -2.97 -23.06 2.73
N ILE A 314 -3.91 -22.12 2.63
CA ILE A 314 -5.33 -22.37 2.88
C ILE A 314 -5.99 -23.10 1.70
N LEU A 315 -5.65 -22.75 0.46
CA LEU A 315 -6.33 -23.23 -0.75
C LEU A 315 -5.81 -24.59 -1.26
N ASP A 316 -4.62 -25.02 -0.80
CA ASP A 316 -4.01 -26.26 -1.27
C ASP A 316 -4.91 -27.48 -1.00
N GLY A 317 -5.17 -28.26 -2.05
CA GLY A 317 -6.06 -29.41 -2.03
C GLY A 317 -7.56 -29.11 -1.87
N LYS A 318 -7.94 -27.82 -1.83
CA LYS A 318 -9.35 -27.40 -1.65
C LYS A 318 -9.91 -26.75 -2.93
N LYS A 319 -11.20 -26.48 -2.90
CA LYS A 319 -11.93 -25.82 -4.00
C LYS A 319 -12.62 -24.56 -3.50
N VAL A 320 -12.59 -23.53 -4.31
CA VAL A 320 -13.42 -22.34 -4.14
C VAL A 320 -14.90 -22.75 -4.22
N ALA A 321 -15.72 -22.20 -3.34
CA ALA A 321 -17.16 -22.45 -3.32
C ALA A 321 -17.79 -22.12 -4.69
N LYS A 322 -18.72 -22.96 -5.14
CA LYS A 322 -19.26 -22.88 -6.51
C LYS A 322 -19.87 -21.54 -6.89
N ASN A 323 -20.37 -20.80 -5.92
CA ASN A 323 -21.01 -19.49 -6.10
C ASN A 323 -20.04 -18.30 -5.90
N VAL A 324 -18.75 -18.56 -5.67
CA VAL A 324 -17.75 -17.51 -5.42
C VAL A 324 -16.78 -17.39 -6.59
N ARG A 325 -16.52 -16.17 -7.01
CA ARG A 325 -15.42 -15.83 -7.93
C ARG A 325 -14.19 -15.49 -7.09
N CYS A 326 -13.13 -16.24 -7.21
CA CYS A 326 -11.86 -15.93 -6.54
C CYS A 326 -10.84 -15.41 -7.57
N ILE A 327 -10.33 -14.21 -7.33
CA ILE A 327 -9.33 -13.55 -8.19
C ILE A 327 -8.05 -13.36 -7.40
N VAL A 328 -6.93 -13.83 -7.94
CA VAL A 328 -5.60 -13.69 -7.34
C VAL A 328 -4.75 -12.79 -8.22
N ILE A 329 -4.11 -11.77 -7.61
CA ILE A 329 -3.35 -10.75 -8.32
C ILE A 329 -1.95 -10.64 -7.68
N PRO A 330 -0.93 -11.29 -8.26
CA PRO A 330 0.46 -11.05 -7.87
C PRO A 330 0.84 -9.58 -8.07
N ALA A 331 1.54 -8.98 -7.11
CA ALA A 331 1.77 -7.54 -7.10
C ALA A 331 2.71 -7.05 -8.21
N THR A 332 3.65 -7.88 -8.66
CA THR A 332 4.62 -7.55 -9.73
C THR A 332 4.87 -8.76 -10.61
N GLN A 333 5.49 -8.54 -11.77
CA GLN A 333 5.91 -9.66 -12.62
C GLN A 333 6.95 -10.56 -11.95
N LYS A 334 7.83 -9.99 -11.12
CA LYS A 334 8.82 -10.77 -10.36
C LYS A 334 8.12 -11.68 -9.35
N VAL A 335 7.14 -11.16 -8.62
CA VAL A 335 6.30 -11.95 -7.71
C VAL A 335 5.52 -13.03 -8.47
N TYR A 336 4.96 -12.68 -9.65
CA TYR A 336 4.25 -13.62 -10.51
C TYR A 336 5.16 -14.80 -10.90
N MET A 337 6.37 -14.50 -11.40
CA MET A 337 7.36 -15.51 -11.76
C MET A 337 7.82 -16.36 -10.58
N GLN A 338 7.97 -15.75 -9.40
CA GLN A 338 8.31 -16.46 -8.19
C GLN A 338 7.18 -17.41 -7.76
N ALA A 339 5.95 -16.92 -7.73
CA ALA A 339 4.77 -17.75 -7.42
C ALA A 339 4.61 -18.92 -8.39
N MET A 340 4.93 -18.72 -9.67
CA MET A 340 4.94 -19.81 -10.66
C MET A 340 6.02 -20.84 -10.34
N LYS A 341 7.25 -20.42 -10.02
CA LYS A 341 8.36 -21.33 -9.68
C LYS A 341 8.11 -22.11 -8.38
N GLU A 342 7.39 -21.51 -7.43
CA GLU A 342 7.01 -22.16 -6.17
C GLU A 342 5.77 -23.04 -6.30
N GLY A 343 5.13 -23.12 -7.49
CA GLY A 343 3.92 -23.91 -7.70
C GLY A 343 2.63 -23.28 -7.16
N LEU A 344 2.69 -22.05 -6.63
CA LEU A 344 1.51 -21.40 -6.03
C LEU A 344 0.41 -21.14 -7.07
N LEU A 345 0.79 -20.81 -8.31
CA LEU A 345 -0.19 -20.61 -9.39
C LEU A 345 -0.98 -21.87 -9.70
N GLU A 346 -0.33 -23.03 -9.66
CA GLU A 346 -0.98 -24.33 -9.85
C GLU A 346 -2.00 -24.58 -8.74
N ILE A 347 -1.65 -24.30 -7.48
CA ILE A 347 -2.57 -24.40 -6.34
C ILE A 347 -3.80 -23.52 -6.58
N PHE A 348 -3.62 -22.25 -6.94
CA PHE A 348 -4.73 -21.32 -7.17
C PHE A 348 -5.64 -21.78 -8.33
N ILE A 349 -5.06 -22.18 -9.46
CA ILE A 349 -5.81 -22.64 -10.63
C ILE A 349 -6.57 -23.94 -10.28
N ASN A 350 -5.91 -24.87 -9.60
CA ASN A 350 -6.53 -26.11 -9.14
C ASN A 350 -7.67 -25.85 -8.15
N ALA A 351 -7.53 -24.84 -7.28
CA ALA A 351 -8.61 -24.43 -6.37
C ALA A 351 -9.81 -23.80 -7.11
N GLY A 352 -9.63 -23.33 -8.35
CA GLY A 352 -10.67 -22.66 -9.15
C GLY A 352 -10.58 -21.14 -9.12
N CYS A 353 -9.42 -20.59 -8.77
CA CYS A 353 -9.17 -19.16 -8.83
C CYS A 353 -8.81 -18.69 -10.25
N ALA A 354 -9.17 -17.46 -10.60
CA ALA A 354 -8.62 -16.74 -11.74
C ALA A 354 -7.35 -16.00 -11.32
N VAL A 355 -6.20 -16.39 -11.87
CA VAL A 355 -4.94 -15.67 -11.63
C VAL A 355 -4.75 -14.59 -12.69
N SER A 356 -4.58 -13.36 -12.26
CA SER A 356 -4.45 -12.18 -13.12
C SER A 356 -3.00 -11.74 -13.29
N THR A 357 -2.75 -10.96 -14.34
CA THR A 357 -1.53 -10.12 -14.44
C THR A 357 -1.51 -9.09 -13.31
N PRO A 358 -0.34 -8.59 -12.89
CA PRO A 358 -0.25 -7.51 -11.91
C PRO A 358 -1.04 -6.28 -12.34
N THR A 359 -1.99 -5.85 -11.50
CA THR A 359 -2.78 -4.63 -11.72
C THR A 359 -3.44 -4.18 -10.41
N CYS A 360 -3.57 -2.87 -10.23
CA CYS A 360 -4.34 -2.28 -9.15
C CYS A 360 -5.84 -2.25 -9.42
N GLY A 361 -6.26 -2.48 -10.65
CA GLY A 361 -7.59 -2.26 -11.18
C GLY A 361 -8.81 -2.70 -10.36
N PRO A 362 -8.88 -3.91 -9.80
CA PRO A 362 -10.02 -4.33 -9.00
C PRO A 362 -10.20 -3.51 -7.72
N CYS A 363 -9.12 -3.06 -7.10
CA CYS A 363 -9.14 -2.30 -5.84
C CYS A 363 -9.93 -0.99 -5.93
N LEU A 364 -9.98 -0.37 -7.09
CA LEU A 364 -10.70 0.89 -7.32
C LEU A 364 -11.97 0.73 -8.19
N GLY A 365 -12.35 -0.51 -8.53
CA GLY A 365 -13.46 -0.74 -9.45
C GLY A 365 -13.20 -0.24 -10.88
N GLY A 366 -11.92 -0.09 -11.23
CA GLY A 366 -11.50 0.49 -12.50
C GLY A 366 -11.25 -0.53 -13.61
N HIS A 367 -10.95 -1.77 -13.26
CA HIS A 367 -10.55 -2.81 -14.19
C HIS A 367 -10.83 -4.17 -13.56
N MET A 368 -11.39 -5.15 -14.28
CA MET A 368 -11.76 -6.51 -13.86
C MET A 368 -12.34 -6.66 -12.42
N GLY A 369 -13.03 -7.75 -12.12
CA GLY A 369 -13.53 -8.05 -10.77
C GLY A 369 -14.50 -7.02 -10.21
N ILE A 370 -15.19 -6.27 -11.06
CA ILE A 370 -16.15 -5.24 -10.68
C ILE A 370 -17.42 -5.92 -10.13
N LEU A 371 -17.91 -5.42 -8.99
CA LEU A 371 -19.09 -5.93 -8.32
C LEU A 371 -20.36 -5.33 -8.89
N ALA A 372 -21.38 -6.17 -9.07
CA ALA A 372 -22.72 -5.75 -9.39
C ALA A 372 -23.51 -5.32 -8.14
N LYS A 373 -24.73 -4.82 -8.36
CA LYS A 373 -25.66 -4.43 -7.28
C LYS A 373 -25.89 -5.59 -6.31
N GLY A 374 -25.66 -5.32 -5.01
CA GLY A 374 -25.92 -6.27 -3.92
C GLY A 374 -24.88 -7.39 -3.77
N GLU A 375 -23.86 -7.43 -4.63
CA GLU A 375 -22.77 -8.41 -4.48
C GLU A 375 -21.85 -8.03 -3.30
N ARG A 376 -21.31 -9.07 -2.65
CA ARG A 376 -20.42 -8.99 -1.49
C ARG A 376 -19.06 -9.59 -1.81
N ALA A 377 -18.01 -8.86 -1.51
CA ALA A 377 -16.63 -9.35 -1.69
C ALA A 377 -15.82 -9.30 -0.40
N VAL A 378 -15.06 -10.38 -0.14
CA VAL A 378 -13.92 -10.32 0.79
C VAL A 378 -12.67 -9.98 -0.02
N ALA A 379 -11.92 -8.96 0.42
CA ALA A 379 -10.77 -8.48 -0.33
C ALA A 379 -9.58 -8.18 0.59
N THR A 380 -8.39 -8.47 0.10
CA THR A 380 -7.15 -8.06 0.76
C THR A 380 -6.71 -6.64 0.35
N THR A 381 -7.57 -5.90 -0.34
CA THR A 381 -7.37 -4.50 -0.71
C THR A 381 -7.39 -3.58 0.52
N ASN A 382 -7.23 -2.29 0.33
CA ASN A 382 -7.06 -1.32 1.43
C ASN A 382 -8.31 -0.53 1.78
N ARG A 383 -9.32 -0.44 0.89
CA ARG A 383 -10.52 0.39 1.07
C ARG A 383 -11.80 -0.39 0.80
N ASN A 384 -12.83 -0.07 1.58
CA ASN A 384 -14.16 -0.66 1.45
C ASN A 384 -15.29 0.39 1.43
N PHE A 385 -14.99 1.61 0.97
CA PHE A 385 -15.96 2.69 0.85
C PHE A 385 -17.08 2.34 -0.12
N VAL A 386 -18.22 3.04 -0.02
CA VAL A 386 -19.35 2.89 -0.92
C VAL A 386 -18.91 2.96 -2.39
N GLY A 387 -19.23 1.96 -3.18
CA GLY A 387 -18.90 1.88 -4.60
C GLY A 387 -17.42 1.60 -4.92
N ARG A 388 -16.60 1.29 -3.91
CA ARG A 388 -15.15 1.15 -4.11
C ARG A 388 -14.74 0.11 -5.16
N MET A 389 -15.44 -1.01 -5.23
CA MET A 389 -15.13 -2.10 -6.17
C MET A 389 -16.21 -2.27 -7.25
N GLY A 390 -17.10 -1.29 -7.46
CA GLY A 390 -18.15 -1.39 -8.48
C GLY A 390 -19.42 -0.65 -8.10
N HIS A 391 -20.55 -1.38 -8.08
CA HIS A 391 -21.85 -0.76 -7.81
C HIS A 391 -21.92 -0.14 -6.40
N PRO A 392 -22.53 1.05 -6.21
CA PRO A 392 -22.65 1.69 -4.89
C PRO A 392 -23.36 0.84 -3.82
N GLU A 393 -24.26 -0.05 -4.23
CA GLU A 393 -24.95 -0.98 -3.33
C GLU A 393 -24.22 -2.34 -3.18
N SER A 394 -22.96 -2.46 -3.62
CA SER A 394 -22.09 -3.60 -3.31
C SER A 394 -21.38 -3.38 -1.98
N GLU A 395 -20.97 -4.48 -1.37
CA GLU A 395 -20.30 -4.49 -0.06
C GLU A 395 -18.91 -5.10 -0.18
N VAL A 396 -17.90 -4.43 0.38
CA VAL A 396 -16.52 -4.93 0.44
C VAL A 396 -16.10 -5.10 1.89
N TYR A 397 -15.60 -6.29 2.20
CA TYR A 397 -15.08 -6.68 3.52
C TYR A 397 -13.57 -6.83 3.41
N LEU A 398 -12.80 -6.05 4.18
CA LEU A 398 -11.35 -6.12 4.17
C LEU A 398 -10.86 -7.19 5.14
N ALA A 399 -9.95 -8.04 4.67
CA ALA A 399 -9.40 -9.11 5.49
C ALA A 399 -7.98 -9.49 5.05
N SER A 400 -7.30 -10.28 5.88
CA SER A 400 -5.99 -10.86 5.57
C SER A 400 -6.09 -11.94 4.47
N PRO A 401 -4.96 -12.28 3.81
CA PRO A 401 -4.93 -13.36 2.82
C PRO A 401 -5.44 -14.70 3.35
N TYR A 402 -5.17 -15.02 4.62
CA TYR A 402 -5.67 -16.23 5.28
C TYR A 402 -7.21 -16.24 5.36
N VAL A 403 -7.80 -15.15 5.85
CA VAL A 403 -9.27 -15.02 5.97
C VAL A 403 -9.93 -14.98 4.60
N ALA A 404 -9.35 -14.28 3.64
CA ALA A 404 -9.87 -14.20 2.28
C ALA A 404 -9.89 -15.60 1.61
N ALA A 405 -8.80 -16.35 1.74
CA ALA A 405 -8.71 -17.71 1.20
C ALA A 405 -9.70 -18.68 1.87
N ALA A 406 -9.84 -18.63 3.21
CA ALA A 406 -10.82 -19.43 3.94
C ALA A 406 -12.25 -19.09 3.50
N SER A 407 -12.56 -17.83 3.34
CA SER A 407 -13.85 -17.35 2.87
C SER A 407 -14.17 -17.81 1.43
N ALA A 408 -13.14 -17.88 0.57
CA ALA A 408 -13.30 -18.42 -0.79
C ALA A 408 -13.72 -19.90 -0.78
N VAL A 409 -13.17 -20.69 0.14
CA VAL A 409 -13.50 -22.13 0.27
C VAL A 409 -14.91 -22.34 0.78
N THR A 410 -15.33 -21.56 1.79
CA THR A 410 -16.62 -21.77 2.46
C THR A 410 -17.80 -21.08 1.77
N GLY A 411 -17.55 -20.03 0.99
CA GLY A 411 -18.59 -19.19 0.38
C GLY A 411 -19.22 -18.17 1.32
N LYS A 412 -18.62 -17.99 2.50
CA LYS A 412 -19.01 -16.99 3.51
C LYS A 412 -17.77 -16.45 4.21
N ILE A 413 -17.90 -15.36 4.96
CA ILE A 413 -16.79 -14.86 5.79
C ILE A 413 -16.44 -15.95 6.82
N SER A 414 -15.21 -16.45 6.75
CA SER A 414 -14.72 -17.57 7.59
C SER A 414 -13.29 -17.35 8.05
N GLN A 415 -13.02 -17.78 9.27
CA GLN A 415 -11.65 -17.81 9.79
C GLN A 415 -10.88 -19.04 9.27
N PRO A 416 -9.54 -18.97 9.20
CA PRO A 416 -8.73 -20.08 8.69
C PRO A 416 -8.96 -21.43 9.38
N SER A 417 -9.21 -21.43 10.71
CA SER A 417 -9.47 -22.66 11.47
C SER A 417 -10.72 -23.44 11.07
N GLU A 418 -11.63 -22.83 10.29
CA GLU A 418 -12.82 -23.53 9.78
C GLU A 418 -12.52 -24.45 8.60
N VAL A 419 -11.37 -24.29 7.97
CA VAL A 419 -10.99 -25.01 6.74
C VAL A 419 -9.66 -25.76 6.83
N MET A 420 -8.94 -25.63 7.94
CA MET A 420 -7.63 -26.26 8.19
C MET A 420 -7.74 -27.56 8.98
#